data_fd25d958a0bc01181352b2af1bab3bc5
#
_entry.id   fd25d958a0bc01181352b2af1bab3bc5
#
_cell.length_a   1.000
_cell.length_b   1.000
_cell.length_c   1.000
_cell.angle_alpha   90.00
_cell.angle_beta   90.00
_cell.angle_gamma   90.00
#
_symmetry.space_group_name_H-M   'P 1'
#
loop_
_entity.id
_entity.type
_entity.pdbx_description
1 polymer ?
#
loop_
_entity_poly.entity_id
_entity_poly.type
_entity_poly.pdbx_seq_one_letter_code
_entity_poly.pdbx_strand_id
1 'polypeptide(L)'
;AQAMNLPVEDLIRLITADLFTCGIATLIQTLGFGNIGGRIPMIQGVTFASVGPMTMIGAQHGMTAIYGAIIVAGLFTFIVAPFFSRLIRLFPPVVTGTIITLIGINLMPVAINWMGGGVGNPEFGSYTNIGLGFLTFLIVVFVYKFAKGFLSNLSVLIGLIVGTAIAFAMGVANFDEVGRSQWVAFIEPFYFGLPTFDWASVLSMIIV
;
A
#
# COMPACT_ATOMS: atom_id res chain seq x y z
N ALA A 1 -9.24 4.52 1.02
CA ALA A 1 -9.99 4.96 2.20
C ALA A 1 -10.10 6.48 2.27
N GLN A 2 -8.99 7.24 2.32
CA GLN A 2 -9.02 8.71 2.35
C GLN A 2 -9.77 9.33 1.15
N ALA A 3 -9.56 8.80 -0.05
CA ALA A 3 -10.25 9.26 -1.26
C ALA A 3 -11.76 8.98 -1.26
N MET A 4 -12.24 8.12 -0.37
CA MET A 4 -13.65 7.75 -0.23
C MET A 4 -14.28 8.29 1.07
N ASN A 5 -13.56 9.12 1.83
CA ASN A 5 -13.98 9.67 3.12
C ASN A 5 -14.56 8.64 4.09
N LEU A 6 -13.93 7.45 4.16
CA LEU A 6 -14.37 6.41 5.08
C LEU A 6 -14.09 6.81 6.54
N PRO A 7 -14.97 6.42 7.48
CA PRO A 7 -14.73 6.58 8.91
C PRO A 7 -13.41 5.95 9.34
N VAL A 8 -12.79 6.49 10.38
CA VAL A 8 -11.49 6.01 10.88
C VAL A 8 -11.56 4.54 11.31
N GLU A 9 -12.68 4.10 11.87
CA GLU A 9 -12.89 2.70 12.29
C GLU A 9 -12.86 1.74 11.09
N ASP A 10 -13.50 2.10 9.99
CA ASP A 10 -13.51 1.31 8.76
C ASP A 10 -12.12 1.27 8.12
N LEU A 11 -11.37 2.37 8.20
CA LEU A 11 -9.98 2.44 7.75
C LEU A 11 -9.09 1.49 8.55
N ILE A 12 -9.21 1.46 9.88
CA ILE A 12 -8.46 0.55 10.76
C ILE A 12 -8.77 -0.90 10.40
N ARG A 13 -10.05 -1.24 10.20
CA ARG A 13 -10.47 -2.59 9.80
C ARG A 13 -9.88 -3.00 8.46
N LEU A 14 -9.91 -2.11 7.46
CA LEU A 14 -9.31 -2.35 6.15
C LEU A 14 -7.81 -2.59 6.24
N ILE A 15 -7.08 -1.75 6.98
CA ILE A 15 -5.62 -1.90 7.17
C ILE A 15 -5.30 -3.22 7.87
N THR A 16 -6.08 -3.57 8.90
CA THR A 16 -5.88 -4.83 9.64
C THR A 16 -6.11 -6.04 8.74
N ALA A 17 -7.18 -6.02 7.93
CA ALA A 17 -7.49 -7.07 6.98
C ALA A 17 -6.40 -7.21 5.89
N ASP A 18 -5.90 -6.07 5.40
CA ASP A 18 -4.84 -6.02 4.42
C ASP A 18 -3.53 -6.61 4.95
N LEU A 19 -3.09 -6.19 6.12
CA LEU A 19 -1.88 -6.72 6.77
C LEU A 19 -1.97 -8.23 6.99
N PHE A 20 -3.13 -8.73 7.38
CA PHE A 20 -3.33 -10.17 7.58
C PHE A 20 -3.27 -10.95 6.27
N THR A 21 -3.95 -10.48 5.23
CA THR A 21 -3.91 -11.13 3.91
C THR A 21 -2.53 -11.05 3.28
N CYS A 22 -1.81 -9.94 3.43
CA CYS A 22 -0.41 -9.80 3.04
C CYS A 22 0.50 -10.80 3.78
N GLY A 23 0.25 -11.03 5.07
CA GLY A 23 0.95 -12.04 5.87
C GLY A 23 0.74 -13.45 5.32
N ILE A 24 -0.51 -13.84 5.04
CA ILE A 24 -0.84 -15.15 4.45
C ILE A 24 -0.19 -15.29 3.07
N ALA A 25 -0.31 -14.28 2.20
CA ALA A 25 0.28 -14.30 0.87
C ALA A 25 1.81 -14.43 0.92
N THR A 26 2.46 -13.73 1.86
CA THR A 26 3.90 -13.83 2.12
C THR A 26 4.32 -15.22 2.57
N LEU A 27 3.54 -15.86 3.46
CA LEU A 27 3.78 -17.23 3.89
C LEU A 27 3.67 -18.22 2.72
N ILE A 28 2.62 -18.10 1.91
CA ILE A 28 2.43 -18.93 0.72
C ILE A 28 3.60 -18.73 -0.26
N GLN A 29 4.03 -17.50 -0.49
CA GLN A 29 5.14 -17.17 -1.37
C GLN A 29 6.47 -17.74 -0.87
N THR A 30 6.71 -17.67 0.44
CA THR A 30 7.98 -18.07 1.06
C THR A 30 8.09 -19.58 1.26
N LEU A 31 7.03 -20.21 1.76
CA LEU A 31 7.01 -21.66 2.01
C LEU A 31 6.80 -22.46 0.71
N GLY A 32 5.94 -21.97 -0.16
CA GLY A 32 5.51 -22.61 -1.38
C GLY A 32 4.61 -23.82 -1.14
N PHE A 33 3.52 -23.92 -1.91
CA PHE A 33 2.61 -25.06 -1.89
C PHE A 33 2.53 -25.65 -3.30
N GLY A 34 3.11 -26.82 -3.50
CA GLY A 34 3.14 -27.47 -4.81
C GLY A 34 3.86 -26.58 -5.84
N ASN A 35 3.13 -26.09 -6.84
CA ASN A 35 3.62 -25.19 -7.90
C ASN A 35 3.35 -23.71 -7.60
N ILE A 36 2.79 -23.37 -6.44
CA ILE A 36 2.46 -22.01 -6.04
C ILE A 36 3.51 -21.52 -5.06
N GLY A 37 3.97 -20.26 -5.25
CA GLY A 37 5.01 -19.65 -4.42
C GLY A 37 6.42 -19.89 -4.96
N GLY A 38 7.22 -18.82 -4.96
CA GLY A 38 8.57 -18.82 -5.49
C GLY A 38 9.63 -19.38 -4.54
N ARG A 39 9.25 -19.74 -3.30
CA ARG A 39 10.17 -20.20 -2.21
C ARG A 39 11.30 -19.21 -1.97
N ILE A 40 11.00 -17.94 -2.14
CA ILE A 40 11.93 -16.81 -1.92
C ILE A 40 11.32 -15.97 -0.82
N PRO A 41 12.07 -15.50 0.18
CA PRO A 41 11.59 -14.61 1.23
C PRO A 41 11.28 -13.22 0.63
N MET A 42 10.10 -13.08 0.04
CA MET A 42 9.61 -11.85 -0.56
C MET A 42 8.27 -11.51 0.07
N ILE A 43 8.21 -10.32 0.68
CA ILE A 43 6.98 -9.81 1.27
C ILE A 43 6.01 -9.49 0.15
N GLN A 44 4.79 -10.02 0.26
CA GLN A 44 3.68 -9.69 -0.62
C GLN A 44 2.90 -8.54 0.01
N GLY A 45 2.58 -7.54 -0.78
CA GLY A 45 1.83 -6.37 -0.33
C GLY A 45 0.93 -5.82 -1.43
N VAL A 46 0.17 -4.79 -1.09
CA VAL A 46 -0.70 -4.10 -2.03
C VAL A 46 0.10 -3.25 -3.02
N THR A 47 -0.44 -3.08 -4.21
CA THR A 47 0.15 -2.23 -5.24
C THR A 47 -0.56 -0.88 -5.32
N PHE A 48 0.21 0.19 -5.45
CA PHE A 48 -0.32 1.53 -5.72
C PHE A 48 -0.92 1.67 -7.13
N ALA A 49 -0.58 0.79 -8.07
CA ALA A 49 -1.15 0.81 -9.41
C ALA A 49 -2.68 0.67 -9.39
N SER A 50 -3.21 -0.12 -8.46
CA SER A 50 -4.65 -0.34 -8.31
C SER A 50 -5.42 0.80 -7.64
N VAL A 51 -4.73 1.80 -7.05
CA VAL A 51 -5.39 2.88 -6.29
C VAL A 51 -6.33 3.70 -7.18
N GLY A 52 -5.89 4.03 -8.40
CA GLY A 52 -6.70 4.77 -9.36
C GLY A 52 -8.03 4.08 -9.68
N PRO A 53 -8.00 2.86 -10.25
CA PRO A 53 -9.20 2.08 -10.49
C PRO A 53 -10.06 1.85 -9.24
N MET A 54 -9.46 1.50 -8.10
CA MET A 54 -10.20 1.29 -6.85
C MET A 54 -10.96 2.53 -6.38
N THR A 55 -10.36 3.71 -6.48
CA THR A 55 -11.03 4.96 -6.10
C THR A 55 -12.18 5.29 -7.03
N MET A 56 -12.03 5.06 -8.33
CA MET A 56 -13.11 5.26 -9.31
C MET A 56 -14.27 4.28 -9.09
N ILE A 57 -13.97 3.00 -8.91
CA ILE A 57 -14.99 1.97 -8.64
C ILE A 57 -15.71 2.27 -7.33
N GLY A 58 -14.96 2.60 -6.29
CA GLY A 58 -15.51 2.92 -4.98
C GLY A 58 -16.43 4.12 -4.99
N ALA A 59 -16.10 5.17 -5.75
CA ALA A 59 -16.93 6.37 -5.89
C ALA A 59 -18.22 6.12 -6.68
N GLN A 60 -18.22 5.19 -7.64
CA GLN A 60 -19.37 4.92 -8.53
C GLN A 60 -20.25 3.76 -8.02
N HIS A 61 -19.65 2.70 -7.51
CA HIS A 61 -20.34 1.43 -7.22
C HIS A 61 -20.16 0.96 -5.77
N GLY A 62 -19.39 1.69 -4.96
CA GLY A 62 -19.16 1.37 -3.55
C GLY A 62 -18.11 0.27 -3.30
N MET A 63 -17.92 -0.07 -2.01
CA MET A 63 -16.89 -1.01 -1.54
C MET A 63 -17.12 -2.45 -1.99
N THR A 64 -18.37 -2.88 -2.08
CA THR A 64 -18.74 -4.24 -2.51
C THR A 64 -18.33 -4.53 -3.95
N ALA A 65 -18.39 -3.54 -4.83
CA ALA A 65 -17.93 -3.65 -6.22
C ALA A 65 -16.39 -3.73 -6.31
N ILE A 66 -15.68 -3.05 -5.42
CA ILE A 66 -14.21 -3.19 -5.33
C ILE A 66 -13.86 -4.64 -4.96
N TYR A 67 -14.54 -5.24 -3.98
CA TYR A 67 -14.31 -6.64 -3.62
C TYR A 67 -14.53 -7.60 -4.80
N GLY A 68 -15.65 -7.43 -5.51
CA GLY A 68 -15.93 -8.25 -6.69
C GLY A 68 -14.88 -8.10 -7.78
N ALA A 69 -14.47 -6.88 -8.07
CA ALA A 69 -13.46 -6.58 -9.08
C ALA A 69 -12.09 -7.18 -8.71
N ILE A 70 -11.66 -7.06 -7.44
CA ILE A 70 -10.39 -7.62 -6.97
C ILE A 70 -10.39 -9.15 -7.04
N ILE A 71 -11.48 -9.80 -6.63
CA ILE A 71 -11.58 -11.27 -6.65
C ILE A 71 -11.46 -11.79 -8.08
N VAL A 72 -12.20 -11.19 -9.02
CA VAL A 72 -12.16 -11.61 -10.44
C VAL A 72 -10.80 -11.30 -11.07
N ALA A 73 -10.24 -10.11 -10.82
CA ALA A 73 -8.91 -9.75 -11.32
C ALA A 73 -7.82 -10.68 -10.75
N GLY A 74 -7.89 -11.02 -9.47
CA GLY A 74 -6.98 -11.97 -8.84
C GLY A 74 -7.08 -13.38 -9.44
N LEU A 75 -8.29 -13.87 -9.66
CA LEU A 75 -8.51 -15.16 -10.32
C LEU A 75 -8.01 -15.16 -11.78
N PHE A 76 -8.28 -14.08 -12.50
CA PHE A 76 -7.78 -13.89 -13.87
C PHE A 76 -6.25 -13.89 -13.89
N THR A 77 -5.61 -13.13 -13.03
CA THR A 77 -4.15 -13.07 -12.91
C THR A 77 -3.56 -14.44 -12.59
N PHE A 78 -4.20 -15.18 -11.68
CA PHE A 78 -3.77 -16.54 -11.34
C PHE A 78 -3.81 -17.50 -12.55
N ILE A 79 -4.85 -17.41 -13.37
CA ILE A 79 -4.99 -18.24 -14.59
C ILE A 79 -3.97 -17.81 -15.66
N VAL A 80 -3.72 -16.50 -15.79
CA VAL A 80 -2.85 -15.94 -16.84
C VAL A 80 -1.36 -16.01 -16.45
N ALA A 81 -1.03 -16.08 -15.16
CA ALA A 81 0.35 -16.06 -14.68
C ALA A 81 1.30 -17.05 -15.38
N PRO A 82 0.94 -18.33 -15.64
CA PRO A 82 1.83 -19.26 -16.34
C PRO A 82 2.12 -18.83 -17.79
N PHE A 83 1.16 -18.18 -18.45
CA PHE A 83 1.31 -17.67 -19.81
C PHE A 83 2.13 -16.38 -19.81
N PHE A 84 1.92 -15.52 -18.81
CA PHE A 84 2.62 -14.25 -18.67
C PHE A 84 4.12 -14.44 -18.45
N SER A 85 4.54 -15.52 -17.81
CA SER A 85 5.96 -15.84 -17.62
C SER A 85 6.70 -15.99 -18.96
N ARG A 86 6.03 -16.41 -20.02
CA ARG A 86 6.59 -16.48 -21.38
C ARG A 86 6.69 -15.08 -22.03
N LEU A 87 5.77 -14.18 -21.70
CA LEU A 87 5.75 -12.80 -22.20
C LEU A 87 6.88 -11.95 -21.58
N ILE A 88 7.36 -12.27 -20.37
CA ILE A 88 8.46 -11.54 -19.73
C ILE A 88 9.66 -11.40 -20.66
N ARG A 89 9.90 -12.38 -21.53
CA ARG A 89 10.96 -12.34 -22.53
C ARG A 89 10.83 -11.19 -23.55
N LEU A 90 9.62 -10.67 -23.72
CA LEU A 90 9.31 -9.54 -24.62
C LEU A 90 9.45 -8.18 -23.91
N PHE A 91 9.72 -8.16 -22.61
CA PHE A 91 9.90 -6.94 -21.82
C PHE A 91 11.40 -6.64 -21.66
N PRO A 92 12.00 -5.86 -22.56
CA PRO A 92 13.39 -5.44 -22.39
C PRO A 92 13.53 -4.54 -21.15
N PRO A 93 14.74 -4.47 -20.54
CA PRO A 93 15.00 -3.69 -19.33
C PRO A 93 14.55 -2.21 -19.43
N VAL A 94 14.57 -1.64 -20.63
CA VAL A 94 14.12 -0.27 -20.90
C VAL A 94 12.62 -0.11 -20.59
N VAL A 95 11.80 -1.08 -21.04
CA VAL A 95 10.33 -1.05 -20.75
C VAL A 95 10.07 -1.16 -19.26
N THR A 96 10.74 -2.09 -18.60
CA THR A 96 10.62 -2.28 -17.13
C THR A 96 11.06 -1.00 -16.40
N GLY A 97 12.19 -0.41 -16.77
CA GLY A 97 12.66 0.86 -16.19
C GLY A 97 11.70 2.01 -16.41
N THR A 98 11.11 2.12 -17.59
CA THR A 98 10.11 3.15 -17.91
C THR A 98 8.85 2.99 -17.04
N ILE A 99 8.34 1.76 -16.89
CA ILE A 99 7.16 1.48 -16.05
C ILE A 99 7.44 1.85 -14.59
N ILE A 100 8.58 1.45 -14.03
CA ILE A 100 8.97 1.79 -12.66
C ILE A 100 9.07 3.31 -12.48
N THR A 101 9.64 4.02 -13.45
CA THR A 101 9.75 5.48 -13.42
C THR A 101 8.39 6.14 -13.45
N LEU A 102 7.47 5.67 -14.30
CA LEU A 102 6.10 6.19 -14.38
C LEU A 102 5.33 5.95 -13.07
N ILE A 103 5.48 4.77 -12.45
CA ILE A 103 4.90 4.49 -11.12
C ILE A 103 5.44 5.50 -10.10
N GLY A 104 6.74 5.74 -10.08
CA GLY A 104 7.37 6.71 -9.18
C GLY A 104 6.82 8.14 -9.38
N ILE A 105 6.70 8.60 -10.61
CA ILE A 105 6.14 9.92 -10.92
C ILE A 105 4.67 10.02 -10.49
N ASN A 106 3.87 8.99 -10.74
CA ASN A 106 2.46 8.96 -10.34
C ASN A 106 2.26 8.93 -8.81
N LEU A 107 3.25 8.46 -8.06
CA LEU A 107 3.22 8.46 -6.59
C LEU A 107 3.67 9.79 -5.97
N MET A 108 4.32 10.68 -6.73
CA MET A 108 4.77 11.99 -6.21
C MET A 108 3.64 12.83 -5.59
N PRO A 109 2.46 12.99 -6.22
CA PRO A 109 1.36 13.75 -5.61
C PRO A 109 0.89 13.13 -4.29
N VAL A 110 0.89 11.81 -4.16
CA VAL A 110 0.53 11.10 -2.92
C VAL A 110 1.55 11.40 -1.83
N ALA A 111 2.84 11.33 -2.15
CA ALA A 111 3.91 11.66 -1.22
C ALA A 111 3.85 13.11 -0.74
N ILE A 112 3.60 14.07 -1.65
CA ILE A 112 3.46 15.48 -1.34
C ILE A 112 2.26 15.71 -0.41
N ASN A 113 1.13 15.06 -0.67
CA ASN A 113 -0.04 15.14 0.18
C ASN A 113 0.23 14.62 1.60
N TRP A 114 0.95 13.53 1.73
CA TRP A 114 1.34 13.00 3.04
C TRP A 114 2.35 13.89 3.76
N MET A 115 3.33 14.44 3.04
CA MET A 115 4.26 15.43 3.60
C MET A 115 3.54 16.69 4.08
N GLY A 116 2.45 17.08 3.41
CA GLY A 116 1.62 18.20 3.81
C GLY A 116 0.78 17.96 5.07
N GLY A 117 0.74 16.75 5.60
CA GLY A 117 -0.06 16.37 6.78
C GLY A 117 -1.29 15.52 6.47
N GLY A 118 -1.48 15.10 5.21
CA GLY A 118 -2.61 14.30 4.76
C GLY A 118 -3.85 15.11 4.36
N VAL A 119 -4.63 14.52 3.46
CA VAL A 119 -5.87 15.15 2.96
C VAL A 119 -6.89 15.27 4.10
N GLY A 120 -7.49 16.46 4.25
CA GLY A 120 -8.48 16.73 5.30
C GLY A 120 -7.90 17.25 6.62
N ASN A 121 -6.58 17.36 6.75
CA ASN A 121 -5.97 17.99 7.92
C ASN A 121 -6.15 19.52 7.84
N PRO A 122 -6.68 20.19 8.89
CA PRO A 122 -6.80 21.64 8.94
C PRO A 122 -5.44 22.37 8.78
N GLU A 123 -4.37 21.74 9.19
CA GLU A 123 -2.99 22.25 9.08
C GLU A 123 -2.27 21.71 7.82
N PHE A 124 -3.00 21.29 6.82
CA PHE A 124 -2.42 20.84 5.55
C PHE A 124 -1.52 21.92 4.95
N GLY A 125 -0.32 21.54 4.58
CA GLY A 125 0.65 22.45 3.99
C GLY A 125 1.38 23.38 4.99
N SER A 126 1.20 23.18 6.30
CA SER A 126 1.95 23.94 7.30
C SER A 126 3.44 23.72 7.16
N TYR A 127 4.23 24.74 7.47
CA TYR A 127 5.69 24.64 7.46
C TYR A 127 6.20 23.54 8.39
N THR A 128 5.49 23.27 9.47
CA THR A 128 5.81 22.20 10.43
C THR A 128 5.68 20.81 9.77
N ASN A 129 4.57 20.55 9.09
CA ASN A 129 4.32 19.26 8.44
C ASN A 129 5.29 19.03 7.27
N ILE A 130 5.46 20.04 6.42
CA ILE A 130 6.40 19.96 5.29
C ILE A 130 7.84 19.81 5.79
N GLY A 131 8.23 20.57 6.81
CA GLY A 131 9.55 20.51 7.42
C GLY A 131 9.84 19.14 8.02
N LEU A 132 8.89 18.57 8.77
CA LEU A 132 9.00 17.24 9.36
C LEU A 132 9.10 16.14 8.29
N GLY A 133 8.25 16.20 7.25
CA GLY A 133 8.28 15.26 6.15
C GLY A 133 9.60 15.33 5.37
N PHE A 134 10.08 16.53 5.08
CA PHE A 134 11.37 16.73 4.41
C PHE A 134 12.55 16.27 5.26
N LEU A 135 12.53 16.57 6.56
CA LEU A 135 13.57 16.11 7.49
C LEU A 135 13.61 14.57 7.56
N THR A 136 12.45 13.92 7.67
CA THR A 136 12.35 12.46 7.65
C THR A 136 12.89 11.88 6.35
N PHE A 137 12.55 12.47 5.21
CA PHE A 137 13.11 12.08 3.91
C PHE A 137 14.63 12.20 3.88
N LEU A 138 15.19 13.32 4.36
CA LEU A 138 16.64 13.50 4.43
C LEU A 138 17.32 12.46 5.32
N ILE A 139 16.71 12.09 6.45
CA ILE A 139 17.23 11.04 7.34
C ILE A 139 17.29 9.71 6.59
N VAL A 140 16.21 9.33 5.88
CA VAL A 140 16.17 8.09 5.07
C VAL A 140 17.29 8.09 4.03
N VAL A 141 17.43 9.18 3.26
CA VAL A 141 18.45 9.31 2.21
C VAL A 141 19.87 9.27 2.82
N PHE A 142 20.06 9.94 3.94
CA PHE A 142 21.36 9.95 4.64
C PHE A 142 21.74 8.54 5.12
N VAL A 143 20.83 7.85 5.79
CA VAL A 143 21.08 6.49 6.27
C VAL A 143 21.31 5.56 5.06
N TYR A 144 20.49 5.64 4.03
CA TYR A 144 20.65 4.82 2.82
C TYR A 144 22.01 5.00 2.14
N LYS A 145 22.50 6.24 2.10
CA LYS A 145 23.77 6.58 1.42
C LYS A 145 25.00 6.23 2.25
N PHE A 146 24.97 6.45 3.55
CA PHE A 146 26.16 6.35 4.41
C PHE A 146 26.23 5.04 5.20
N ALA A 147 25.10 4.42 5.50
CA ALA A 147 25.10 3.09 6.12
C ALA A 147 25.45 2.01 5.10
N LYS A 148 26.01 0.90 5.59
CA LYS A 148 26.39 -0.25 4.76
C LYS A 148 25.70 -1.53 5.25
N GLY A 149 25.48 -2.45 4.31
CA GLY A 149 24.93 -3.77 4.62
C GLY A 149 23.50 -3.68 5.16
N PHE A 150 23.24 -4.37 6.27
CA PHE A 150 21.90 -4.49 6.84
C PHE A 150 21.26 -3.13 7.23
N LEU A 151 22.03 -2.20 7.76
CA LEU A 151 21.52 -0.88 8.13
C LEU A 151 21.02 -0.06 6.92
N SER A 152 21.67 -0.19 5.77
CA SER A 152 21.19 0.48 4.55
C SER A 152 19.79 -0.03 4.14
N ASN A 153 19.53 -1.33 4.31
CA ASN A 153 18.21 -1.91 4.02
C ASN A 153 17.14 -1.46 5.02
N LEU A 154 17.54 -1.08 6.23
CA LEU A 154 16.65 -0.55 7.28
C LEU A 154 16.47 0.97 7.22
N SER A 155 17.01 1.67 6.23
CA SER A 155 16.99 3.14 6.15
C SER A 155 15.58 3.73 6.29
N VAL A 156 14.58 3.14 5.65
CA VAL A 156 13.18 3.58 5.73
C VAL A 156 12.63 3.38 7.14
N LEU A 157 12.90 2.24 7.77
CA LEU A 157 12.46 1.95 9.14
C LEU A 157 13.12 2.92 10.14
N ILE A 158 14.41 3.18 10.00
CA ILE A 158 15.13 4.14 10.83
C ILE A 158 14.54 5.54 10.66
N GLY A 159 14.31 5.96 9.41
CA GLY A 159 13.68 7.25 9.12
C GLY A 159 12.28 7.36 9.73
N LEU A 160 11.48 6.30 9.65
CA LEU A 160 10.15 6.25 10.27
C LEU A 160 10.22 6.39 11.78
N ILE A 161 11.08 5.62 12.46
CA ILE A 161 11.24 5.67 13.92
C ILE A 161 11.71 7.06 14.36
N VAL A 162 12.76 7.59 13.74
CA VAL A 162 13.33 8.90 14.10
C VAL A 162 12.35 10.02 13.76
N GLY A 163 11.72 9.99 12.59
CA GLY A 163 10.70 10.96 12.19
C GLY A 163 9.51 10.97 13.15
N THR A 164 9.02 9.80 13.55
CA THR A 164 7.94 9.67 14.53
C THR A 164 8.34 10.18 15.91
N ALA A 165 9.57 9.89 16.36
CA ALA A 165 10.08 10.40 17.62
C ALA A 165 10.18 11.94 17.63
N ILE A 166 10.62 12.54 16.53
CA ILE A 166 10.66 14.00 16.36
C ILE A 166 9.24 14.57 16.36
N ALA A 167 8.30 13.96 15.61
CA ALA A 167 6.91 14.37 15.57
C ALA A 167 6.25 14.33 16.95
N PHE A 168 6.55 13.31 17.75
CA PHE A 168 6.10 13.19 19.12
C PHE A 168 6.69 14.29 20.03
N ALA A 169 8.00 14.53 19.92
CA ALA A 169 8.67 15.59 20.68
C ALA A 169 8.14 17.00 20.33
N MET A 170 7.71 17.20 19.11
CA MET A 170 7.07 18.44 18.64
C MET A 170 5.58 18.55 19.00
N GLY A 171 4.98 17.50 19.59
CA GLY A 171 3.55 17.46 19.93
C GLY A 171 2.61 17.31 18.71
N VAL A 172 3.14 16.99 17.53
CA VAL A 172 2.37 16.76 16.31
C VAL A 172 1.79 15.35 16.26
N ALA A 173 2.48 14.38 16.86
CA ALA A 173 2.01 12.99 16.94
C ALA A 173 1.42 12.71 18.32
N ASN A 174 0.23 12.07 18.35
CA ASN A 174 -0.43 11.60 19.55
C ASN A 174 -0.59 10.08 19.50
N PHE A 175 -0.24 9.41 20.60
CA PHE A 175 -0.33 7.96 20.75
C PHE A 175 -1.42 7.52 21.74
N ASP A 176 -2.27 8.42 22.22
CA ASP A 176 -3.29 8.11 23.23
C ASP A 176 -4.27 7.04 22.74
N GLU A 177 -4.60 7.04 21.46
CA GLU A 177 -5.48 6.05 20.83
C GLU A 177 -4.82 4.67 20.72
N VAL A 178 -3.49 4.62 20.57
CA VAL A 178 -2.75 3.35 20.51
C VAL A 178 -2.88 2.59 21.83
N GLY A 179 -2.82 3.31 22.95
CA GLY A 179 -2.99 2.72 24.28
C GLY A 179 -4.39 2.18 24.57
N ARG A 180 -5.40 2.63 23.83
CA ARG A 180 -6.81 2.20 23.94
C ARG A 180 -7.19 1.11 22.93
N SER A 181 -6.33 0.88 21.94
CA SER A 181 -6.59 -0.10 20.89
C SER A 181 -6.48 -1.53 21.41
N GLN A 182 -7.27 -2.42 20.84
CA GLN A 182 -7.20 -3.85 21.17
C GLN A 182 -5.91 -4.46 20.59
N TRP A 183 -5.21 -5.25 21.40
CA TRP A 183 -3.99 -5.96 20.98
C TRP A 183 -4.23 -7.04 19.94
N VAL A 184 -5.44 -7.60 19.90
CA VAL A 184 -5.85 -8.63 18.95
C VAL A 184 -7.22 -8.26 18.41
N ALA A 185 -7.32 -8.15 17.11
CA ALA A 185 -8.56 -7.94 16.40
C ALA A 185 -8.85 -9.11 15.46
N PHE A 186 -10.09 -9.59 15.45
CA PHE A 186 -10.54 -10.57 14.47
C PHE A 186 -10.96 -9.84 13.20
N ILE A 187 -10.56 -10.43 12.07
CA ILE A 187 -10.92 -9.90 10.76
C ILE A 187 -12.25 -10.50 10.36
N GLU A 188 -13.21 -9.63 10.05
CA GLU A 188 -14.50 -10.02 9.48
C GLU A 188 -14.37 -9.99 7.95
N PRO A 189 -14.35 -11.16 7.27
CA PRO A 189 -14.37 -11.20 5.82
C PRO A 189 -15.62 -10.48 5.29
N PHE A 190 -15.45 -9.67 4.25
CA PHE A 190 -16.55 -8.93 3.62
C PHE A 190 -17.33 -8.00 4.55
N TYR A 191 -16.65 -7.31 5.45
CA TYR A 191 -17.22 -6.37 6.41
C TYR A 191 -18.20 -5.36 5.79
N PHE A 192 -17.92 -4.85 4.60
CA PHE A 192 -18.78 -3.91 3.88
C PHE A 192 -19.94 -4.58 3.11
N GLY A 193 -20.06 -5.88 3.18
CA GLY A 193 -21.08 -6.66 2.48
C GLY A 193 -20.51 -7.64 1.46
N LEU A 194 -21.38 -8.46 0.89
CA LEU A 194 -21.00 -9.46 -0.11
C LEU A 194 -20.51 -8.78 -1.40
N PRO A 195 -19.51 -9.38 -2.08
CA PRO A 195 -19.00 -8.85 -3.34
C PRO A 195 -20.09 -8.70 -4.39
N THR A 196 -20.14 -7.56 -5.05
CA THR A 196 -20.98 -7.33 -6.22
C THR A 196 -20.11 -7.28 -7.46
N PHE A 197 -20.60 -7.87 -8.56
CA PHE A 197 -19.83 -8.00 -9.78
C PHE A 197 -20.38 -7.06 -10.85
N ASP A 198 -19.58 -6.05 -11.20
CA ASP A 198 -19.85 -5.14 -12.31
C ASP A 198 -18.76 -5.28 -13.37
N TRP A 199 -19.15 -5.46 -14.64
CA TRP A 199 -18.21 -5.72 -15.72
C TRP A 199 -17.23 -4.58 -15.97
N ALA A 200 -17.67 -3.34 -15.85
CA ALA A 200 -16.78 -2.17 -16.05
C ALA A 200 -15.71 -2.11 -14.96
N SER A 201 -16.12 -2.36 -13.72
CA SER A 201 -15.23 -2.43 -12.56
C SER A 201 -14.21 -3.57 -12.68
N VAL A 202 -14.67 -4.76 -13.09
CA VAL A 202 -13.81 -5.93 -13.29
C VAL A 202 -12.78 -5.68 -14.40
N LEU A 203 -13.19 -5.16 -15.55
CA LEU A 203 -12.28 -4.87 -16.66
C LEU A 203 -11.25 -3.81 -16.26
N SER A 204 -11.67 -2.76 -15.55
CA SER A 204 -10.76 -1.73 -15.04
C SER A 204 -9.67 -2.29 -14.12
N MET A 205 -10.00 -3.29 -13.29
CA MET A 205 -9.04 -3.93 -12.39
C MET A 205 -8.15 -4.96 -13.09
N ILE A 206 -8.62 -5.62 -14.15
CA ILE A 206 -7.82 -6.59 -14.92
C ILE A 206 -6.71 -5.90 -15.73
N ILE A 207 -6.95 -4.67 -16.19
CA ILE A 207 -6.00 -3.92 -17.03
C ILE A 207 -4.80 -3.40 -16.21
N VAL A 208 -4.94 -3.30 -14.90
CA VAL A 208 -3.90 -2.83 -13.98
C VAL A 208 -3.05 -3.98 -13.46
#